data_3e762452f271bf153db54f62551d1a48
#
_entry.id   3e762452f271bf153db54f62551d1a48
#
_cell.length_a   1.000
_cell.length_b   1.000
_cell.length_c   1.000
_cell.angle_alpha   90.00
_cell.angle_beta   90.00
_cell.angle_gamma   90.00
#
_symmetry.space_group_name_H-M   'P 1'
#
loop_
_entity.id
_entity.type
_entity.pdbx_description
1 polymer ?
#
loop_
_entity_poly.entity_id
_entity_poly.type
_entity_poly.pdbx_seq_one_letter_code
_entity_poly.pdbx_strand_id
1 'polypeptide(L)'
;FSVYPQVFTPNQDGKHDRVTINYYLTKDADVSVYLFGPDDQKYPVAEKERDVEPGEPGFHTYDYEGGVDLGADPPPDGDYIVQAEAVDRVGNRTVLTSTLTIQDGGLPRADIVNAHVDFYNPETGDKSVPLGSTLAFTLTVENTGLVPIRTAGPDSGTHYRSDQNFNTLDAFQSPGAWRVGIDYEGNPSYAYPYRWGLGHMDELESRVIDGQTFYYLMPAQRVIVTGTIEIVEVPAASKDVVNFWAGLIHEEVRIDPFNDFVDPQE
;
A
#
# COMPACT_ATOMS: atom_id res chain seq x y z
N PHE A 1 26.80 -2.10 14.97
CA PHE A 1 25.41 -1.75 15.17
C PHE A 1 25.03 -0.70 14.13
N SER A 2 23.99 -0.96 13.35
CA SER A 2 23.47 -0.03 12.35
C SER A 2 21.95 -0.09 12.26
N VAL A 3 21.34 1.04 11.92
CA VAL A 3 19.90 1.21 11.73
C VAL A 3 19.69 1.89 10.37
N TYR A 4 18.89 1.29 9.49
CA TYR A 4 18.64 1.82 8.15
C TYR A 4 17.24 1.39 7.63
N PRO A 5 16.49 2.29 6.96
CA PRO A 5 16.75 3.73 6.83
C PRO A 5 16.65 4.45 8.18
N GLN A 6 17.15 5.69 8.27
CA GLN A 6 17.02 6.51 9.47
C GLN A 6 15.68 7.26 9.54
N VAL A 7 14.98 7.38 8.44
CA VAL A 7 13.58 7.82 8.37
C VAL A 7 12.74 6.61 7.98
N PHE A 8 11.82 6.24 8.84
CA PHE A 8 10.97 5.06 8.77
C PHE A 8 9.52 5.51 8.70
N THR A 9 8.79 5.05 7.70
CA THR A 9 7.42 5.46 7.39
C THR A 9 6.50 4.24 7.37
N PRO A 10 6.13 3.66 8.53
CA PRO A 10 5.36 2.43 8.62
C PRO A 10 3.89 2.68 8.26
N ASN A 11 3.57 2.75 6.97
CA ASN A 11 2.24 3.04 6.45
C ASN A 11 1.84 2.18 5.24
N GLN A 12 2.63 1.13 4.95
CA GLN A 12 2.38 0.17 3.87
C GLN A 12 2.30 0.82 2.47
N ASP A 13 3.01 1.92 2.24
CA ASP A 13 3.04 2.59 0.93
C ASP A 13 4.15 2.03 -0.01
N GLY A 14 4.92 1.05 0.47
CA GLY A 14 6.04 0.43 -0.25
C GLY A 14 7.31 1.27 -0.22
N LYS A 15 7.40 2.29 0.65
CA LYS A 15 8.54 3.19 0.78
C LYS A 15 8.95 3.33 2.24
N HIS A 16 10.12 2.82 2.59
CA HIS A 16 10.66 2.87 3.94
C HIS A 16 9.69 2.32 5.03
N ASP A 17 8.81 1.39 4.65
CA ASP A 17 7.86 0.72 5.56
C ASP A 17 8.53 -0.16 6.60
N ARG A 18 9.82 -0.39 6.44
CA ARG A 18 10.62 -1.26 7.30
C ARG A 18 11.95 -0.62 7.63
N VAL A 19 12.40 -0.85 8.85
CA VAL A 19 13.74 -0.50 9.30
C VAL A 19 14.51 -1.77 9.64
N THR A 20 15.73 -1.86 9.09
CA THR A 20 16.66 -2.95 9.38
C THR A 20 17.63 -2.52 10.46
N ILE A 21 17.71 -3.30 11.54
CA ILE A 21 18.60 -3.09 12.68
C ILE A 21 19.59 -4.25 12.71
N ASN A 22 20.87 -3.96 12.48
CA ASN A 22 21.93 -4.96 12.44
C ASN A 22 22.90 -4.81 13.59
N TYR A 23 23.34 -5.94 14.16
CA TYR A 23 24.44 -5.99 15.11
C TYR A 23 25.25 -7.27 14.94
N TYR A 24 26.44 -7.32 15.55
CA TYR A 24 27.32 -8.46 15.56
C TYR A 24 27.68 -8.82 17.00
N LEU A 25 27.45 -10.09 17.37
CA LEU A 25 27.88 -10.66 18.66
C LEU A 25 29.19 -11.41 18.48
N THR A 26 30.14 -11.14 19.35
CA THR A 26 31.44 -11.86 19.41
C THR A 26 31.40 -13.08 20.30
N LYS A 27 30.39 -13.17 21.17
CA LYS A 27 30.18 -14.25 22.16
C LYS A 27 28.69 -14.33 22.51
N ASP A 28 28.28 -15.44 23.13
CA ASP A 28 26.92 -15.60 23.63
C ASP A 28 26.50 -14.46 24.56
N ALA A 29 25.32 -13.91 24.33
CA ALA A 29 24.71 -12.87 25.17
C ALA A 29 23.20 -12.84 25.01
N ASP A 30 22.47 -12.49 26.06
CA ASP A 30 21.06 -12.13 25.96
C ASP A 30 20.97 -10.70 25.37
N VAL A 31 20.28 -10.56 24.22
CA VAL A 31 20.11 -9.29 23.52
C VAL A 31 18.67 -8.80 23.58
N SER A 32 18.52 -7.52 23.83
CA SER A 32 17.23 -6.83 23.76
C SER A 32 17.38 -5.55 22.95
N VAL A 33 16.45 -5.34 22.01
CA VAL A 33 16.40 -4.12 21.20
C VAL A 33 15.13 -3.35 21.52
N TYR A 34 15.26 -2.04 21.68
CA TYR A 34 14.16 -1.16 22.04
C TYR A 34 14.25 0.16 21.30
N LEU A 35 13.05 0.76 21.04
CA LEU A 35 12.90 2.15 20.67
C LEU A 35 12.50 2.95 21.91
N PHE A 36 13.18 4.04 22.16
CA PHE A 36 12.82 5.03 23.17
C PHE A 36 12.32 6.27 22.45
N GLY A 37 11.05 6.59 22.63
CA GLY A 37 10.34 7.64 21.93
C GLY A 37 10.26 8.96 22.70
N PRO A 38 9.68 9.98 22.08
CA PRO A 38 9.48 11.29 22.69
C PRO A 38 8.44 11.29 23.83
N ASP A 39 7.67 10.21 23.95
CA ASP A 39 6.66 9.99 25.00
C ASP A 39 7.21 9.30 26.26
N ASP A 40 8.54 9.17 26.37
CA ASP A 40 9.25 8.42 27.42
C ASP A 40 8.84 6.93 27.48
N GLN A 41 8.18 6.41 26.45
CA GLN A 41 7.81 5.00 26.35
C GLN A 41 8.92 4.17 25.71
N LYS A 42 8.88 2.90 26.04
CA LYS A 42 9.83 1.91 25.55
C LYS A 42 9.08 0.88 24.71
N TYR A 43 9.40 0.86 23.43
CA TYR A 43 8.81 -0.07 22.47
C TYR A 43 9.80 -1.21 22.19
N PRO A 44 9.48 -2.46 22.56
CA PRO A 44 10.35 -3.59 22.27
C PRO A 44 10.30 -3.92 20.78
N VAL A 45 11.47 -4.22 20.22
CA VAL A 45 11.61 -4.74 18.86
C VAL A 45 11.86 -6.22 18.97
N ALA A 46 10.93 -7.04 18.49
CA ALA A 46 11.08 -8.48 18.49
C ALA A 46 11.97 -8.94 17.34
N GLU A 47 12.90 -9.84 17.62
CA GLU A 47 13.68 -10.50 16.59
C GLU A 47 12.76 -11.44 15.80
N LYS A 48 12.73 -11.25 14.47
CA LYS A 48 12.09 -12.17 13.56
C LYS A 48 13.08 -13.25 13.15
N GLU A 49 12.57 -14.33 12.60
CA GLU A 49 13.27 -15.53 12.16
C GLU A 49 14.65 -15.30 11.48
N ARG A 50 15.68 -16.09 11.81
CA ARG A 50 17.09 -15.84 11.46
C ARG A 50 17.89 -17.09 11.16
N ASP A 51 19.00 -16.90 10.46
CA ASP A 51 20.02 -17.93 10.20
C ASP A 51 20.86 -18.25 11.42
N VAL A 52 20.87 -17.35 12.43
CA VAL A 52 21.60 -17.49 13.69
C VAL A 52 20.60 -17.40 14.83
N GLU A 53 20.68 -18.34 15.78
CA GLU A 53 19.80 -18.34 16.95
C GLU A 53 19.98 -17.06 17.79
N PRO A 54 18.90 -16.54 18.38
CA PRO A 54 18.99 -15.36 19.25
C PRO A 54 20.05 -15.53 20.36
N GLY A 55 20.97 -14.57 20.44
CA GLY A 55 22.00 -14.55 21.44
C GLY A 55 23.26 -15.36 21.13
N GLU A 56 23.34 -16.10 20.04
CA GLU A 56 24.58 -16.76 19.59
C GLU A 56 25.55 -15.79 18.91
N PRO A 57 26.87 -16.10 18.89
CA PRO A 57 27.83 -15.28 18.15
C PRO A 57 27.52 -15.25 16.64
N GLY A 58 27.61 -14.07 16.05
CA GLY A 58 27.37 -13.90 14.62
C GLY A 58 26.69 -12.59 14.28
N PHE A 59 26.28 -12.48 13.01
CA PHE A 59 25.48 -11.36 12.51
C PHE A 59 24.00 -11.60 12.80
N HIS A 60 23.37 -10.58 13.38
CA HIS A 60 21.94 -10.54 13.64
C HIS A 60 21.30 -9.36 12.93
N THR A 61 20.12 -9.58 12.42
CA THR A 61 19.32 -8.58 11.71
C THR A 61 17.89 -8.59 12.25
N TYR A 62 17.40 -7.44 12.68
CA TYR A 62 15.98 -7.22 12.94
C TYR A 62 15.37 -6.51 11.75
N ASP A 63 14.20 -6.97 11.32
CA ASP A 63 13.37 -6.33 10.31
C ASP A 63 12.07 -5.89 10.99
N TYR A 64 11.95 -4.58 11.26
CA TYR A 64 10.89 -4.01 12.07
C TYR A 64 9.97 -3.13 11.21
N GLU A 65 8.68 -3.40 11.25
CA GLU A 65 7.63 -2.72 10.49
C GLU A 65 6.66 -1.92 11.37
N GLY A 66 6.96 -1.75 12.66
CA GLY A 66 6.11 -1.01 13.58
C GLY A 66 4.82 -1.73 14.02
N GLY A 67 4.57 -2.94 13.54
CA GLY A 67 3.35 -3.71 13.81
C GLY A 67 2.26 -3.57 12.75
N VAL A 68 2.45 -2.70 11.75
CA VAL A 68 1.42 -2.41 10.72
C VAL A 68 1.07 -3.62 9.85
N ASP A 69 1.99 -4.54 9.61
CA ASP A 69 1.72 -5.78 8.87
C ASP A 69 0.75 -6.71 9.61
N LEU A 70 0.64 -6.57 10.93
CA LEU A 70 -0.29 -7.30 11.79
C LEU A 70 -1.57 -6.49 12.09
N GLY A 71 -1.71 -5.31 11.48
CA GLY A 71 -2.84 -4.42 11.69
C GLY A 71 -2.80 -3.64 13.01
N ALA A 72 -1.61 -3.54 13.64
CA ALA A 72 -1.42 -2.71 14.83
C ALA A 72 -0.95 -1.30 14.45
N ASP A 73 -1.31 -0.31 15.26
CA ASP A 73 -0.77 1.03 15.10
C ASP A 73 0.71 1.03 15.49
N PRO A 74 1.59 1.65 14.68
CA PRO A 74 3.00 1.78 15.01
C PRO A 74 3.20 2.76 16.18
N PRO A 75 4.42 2.82 16.74
CA PRO A 75 4.76 3.90 17.68
C PRO A 75 4.51 5.27 17.04
N PRO A 76 4.13 6.30 17.85
CA PRO A 76 3.84 7.64 17.34
C PRO A 76 4.97 8.26 16.52
N ASP A 77 4.65 9.16 15.61
CA ASP A 77 5.64 9.94 14.87
C ASP A 77 6.55 10.71 15.81
N GLY A 78 7.85 10.76 15.49
CA GLY A 78 8.85 11.46 16.28
C GLY A 78 10.24 10.86 16.16
N ASP A 79 11.16 11.46 16.92
CA ASP A 79 12.55 11.01 16.98
C ASP A 79 12.75 9.99 18.10
N TYR A 80 13.39 8.89 17.77
CA TYR A 80 13.62 7.74 18.63
C TYR A 80 15.11 7.46 18.80
N ILE A 81 15.45 6.93 19.96
CA ILE A 81 16.74 6.27 20.18
C ILE A 81 16.51 4.77 20.08
N VAL A 82 17.14 4.12 19.09
CA VAL A 82 17.22 2.68 19.00
C VAL A 82 18.36 2.20 19.88
N GLN A 83 18.06 1.40 20.89
CA GLN A 83 19.04 0.86 21.83
C GLN A 83 19.08 -0.66 21.70
N ALA A 84 20.28 -1.21 21.45
CA ALA A 84 20.57 -2.62 21.62
C ALA A 84 21.38 -2.83 22.90
N GLU A 85 20.89 -3.71 23.76
CA GLU A 85 21.54 -4.09 25.00
C GLU A 85 21.88 -5.58 24.97
N ALA A 86 23.15 -5.92 25.19
CA ALA A 86 23.65 -7.29 25.29
C ALA A 86 24.20 -7.55 26.67
N VAL A 87 23.78 -8.65 27.30
CA VAL A 87 24.26 -9.12 28.62
C VAL A 87 24.83 -10.52 28.48
N ASP A 88 26.13 -10.70 28.76
CA ASP A 88 26.74 -12.02 28.69
C ASP A 88 26.44 -12.87 29.93
N ARG A 89 26.80 -14.17 29.86
CA ARG A 89 26.52 -15.16 30.93
C ARG A 89 27.16 -14.83 32.29
N VAL A 90 28.16 -13.91 32.35
CA VAL A 90 28.81 -13.46 33.58
C VAL A 90 28.35 -12.06 34.03
N GLY A 91 27.37 -11.49 33.34
CA GLY A 91 26.72 -10.24 33.70
C GLY A 91 27.38 -8.98 33.12
N ASN A 92 28.37 -9.09 32.23
CA ASN A 92 28.89 -7.91 31.54
C ASN A 92 27.83 -7.38 30.56
N ARG A 93 27.59 -6.07 30.65
CA ARG A 93 26.56 -5.37 29.85
C ARG A 93 27.23 -4.45 28.84
N THR A 94 26.78 -4.54 27.60
CA THR A 94 27.15 -3.64 26.50
C THR A 94 25.88 -2.99 25.95
N VAL A 95 25.90 -1.68 25.74
CA VAL A 95 24.78 -0.91 25.19
C VAL A 95 25.28 -0.13 24.00
N LEU A 96 24.58 -0.25 22.88
CA LEU A 96 24.81 0.51 21.66
C LEU A 96 23.53 1.26 21.29
N THR A 97 23.68 2.46 20.75
CA THR A 97 22.54 3.32 20.38
C THR A 97 22.70 3.86 18.96
N SER A 98 21.56 4.12 18.32
CA SER A 98 21.44 4.84 17.05
C SER A 98 20.18 5.69 17.10
N THR A 99 19.97 6.53 16.10
CA THR A 99 18.75 7.34 15.95
C THR A 99 17.86 6.77 14.87
N LEU A 100 16.55 7.00 15.02
CA LEU A 100 15.52 6.65 14.04
C LEU A 100 14.42 7.70 14.14
N THR A 101 13.94 8.22 13.02
CA THR A 101 12.74 9.07 12.97
C THR A 101 11.58 8.27 12.41
N ILE A 102 10.46 8.21 13.13
CA ILE A 102 9.18 7.68 12.61
C ILE A 102 8.38 8.85 12.07
N GLN A 103 7.87 8.70 10.85
CA GLN A 103 7.12 9.73 10.16
C GLN A 103 5.97 9.09 9.35
N ASP A 104 4.80 9.74 9.34
CA ASP A 104 3.59 9.26 8.64
C ASP A 104 3.24 7.80 9.02
N GLY A 105 3.49 7.40 10.27
CA GLY A 105 3.20 6.05 10.75
C GLY A 105 1.72 5.83 11.02
N GLY A 106 1.17 4.71 10.54
CA GLY A 106 -0.23 4.34 10.77
C GLY A 106 -0.82 3.42 9.70
N LEU A 107 -2.02 2.92 9.96
CA LEU A 107 -2.72 2.06 9.02
C LEU A 107 -3.39 2.90 7.91
N PRO A 108 -3.06 2.66 6.63
CA PRO A 108 -3.69 3.35 5.53
C PRO A 108 -5.13 2.88 5.34
N ARG A 109 -6.04 3.80 5.03
CA ARG A 109 -7.46 3.52 4.78
C ARG A 109 -8.01 4.41 3.69
N ALA A 110 -8.80 3.84 2.79
CA ALA A 110 -9.53 4.58 1.77
C ALA A 110 -10.87 3.93 1.50
N ASP A 111 -11.86 4.75 1.14
CA ASP A 111 -13.20 4.29 0.80
C ASP A 111 -13.66 4.87 -0.54
N ILE A 112 -14.44 4.07 -1.29
CA ILE A 112 -15.27 4.59 -2.37
C ILE A 112 -16.48 5.26 -1.72
N VAL A 113 -16.62 6.55 -1.91
CA VAL A 113 -17.65 7.36 -1.25
C VAL A 113 -19.04 6.84 -1.58
N ASN A 114 -19.85 6.60 -0.53
CA ASN A 114 -21.19 6.00 -0.59
C ASN A 114 -21.23 4.58 -1.20
N ALA A 115 -20.11 3.89 -1.33
CA ALA A 115 -19.99 2.62 -2.04
C ALA A 115 -20.68 2.70 -3.42
N HIS A 116 -20.39 3.76 -4.19
CA HIS A 116 -21.10 4.08 -5.42
C HIS A 116 -20.15 4.35 -6.58
N VAL A 117 -20.50 3.79 -7.75
CA VAL A 117 -19.87 4.06 -9.04
C VAL A 117 -20.96 4.32 -10.09
N ASP A 118 -20.78 5.37 -10.88
CA ASP A 118 -21.61 5.61 -12.06
C ASP A 118 -20.98 4.95 -13.28
N PHE A 119 -21.64 3.91 -13.81
CA PHE A 119 -21.33 3.32 -15.11
C PHE A 119 -22.30 3.84 -16.17
N TYR A 120 -21.78 4.19 -17.33
CA TYR A 120 -22.61 4.71 -18.43
C TYR A 120 -21.92 4.61 -19.79
N ASN A 121 -22.72 4.59 -20.84
CA ASN A 121 -22.24 4.83 -22.20
C ASN A 121 -22.10 6.34 -22.40
N PRO A 122 -20.92 6.88 -22.71
CA PRO A 122 -20.69 8.33 -22.81
C PRO A 122 -21.44 8.98 -24.00
N GLU A 123 -21.89 8.20 -24.98
CA GLU A 123 -22.63 8.71 -26.14
C GLU A 123 -24.13 8.80 -25.89
N THR A 124 -24.71 7.82 -25.17
CA THR A 124 -26.15 7.72 -24.96
C THR A 124 -26.60 8.03 -23.54
N GLY A 125 -25.70 7.91 -22.56
CA GLY A 125 -26.00 8.00 -21.12
C GLY A 125 -26.61 6.72 -20.54
N ASP A 126 -26.80 5.68 -21.34
CA ASP A 126 -27.38 4.40 -20.90
C ASP A 126 -26.39 3.63 -20.02
N LYS A 127 -26.91 2.83 -19.09
CA LYS A 127 -26.10 1.91 -18.27
C LYS A 127 -25.74 0.62 -18.98
N SER A 128 -26.48 0.26 -20.03
CA SER A 128 -26.19 -0.90 -20.89
C SER A 128 -25.29 -0.48 -22.05
N VAL A 129 -24.17 -1.16 -22.22
CA VAL A 129 -23.15 -0.82 -23.22
C VAL A 129 -23.00 -1.96 -24.22
N PRO A 130 -23.47 -1.77 -25.48
CA PRO A 130 -23.34 -2.79 -26.52
C PRO A 130 -21.90 -3.04 -26.95
N LEU A 131 -21.65 -4.21 -27.52
CA LEU A 131 -20.39 -4.50 -28.22
C LEU A 131 -20.10 -3.44 -29.27
N GLY A 132 -18.85 -2.93 -29.31
CA GLY A 132 -18.42 -1.85 -30.19
C GLY A 132 -18.63 -0.44 -29.61
N SER A 133 -19.18 -0.34 -28.38
CA SER A 133 -19.37 0.92 -27.68
C SER A 133 -18.39 1.06 -26.49
N THR A 134 -18.38 2.23 -25.86
CA THR A 134 -17.52 2.53 -24.73
C THR A 134 -18.31 2.52 -23.43
N LEU A 135 -17.83 1.77 -22.44
CA LEU A 135 -18.22 1.87 -21.04
C LEU A 135 -17.36 2.95 -20.38
N ALA A 136 -18.00 3.96 -19.82
CA ALA A 136 -17.34 4.94 -18.95
C ALA A 136 -17.74 4.70 -17.50
N PHE A 137 -16.88 5.10 -16.59
CA PHE A 137 -17.20 5.13 -15.15
C PHE A 137 -16.70 6.42 -14.49
N THR A 138 -17.36 6.76 -13.38
CA THR A 138 -16.97 7.84 -12.49
C THR A 138 -17.25 7.40 -11.05
N LEU A 139 -16.28 7.57 -10.17
CA LEU A 139 -16.45 7.36 -8.73
C LEU A 139 -15.58 8.36 -7.95
N THR A 140 -15.85 8.48 -6.65
CA THR A 140 -15.07 9.31 -5.74
C THR A 140 -14.39 8.42 -4.71
N VAL A 141 -13.08 8.62 -4.51
CA VAL A 141 -12.29 7.98 -3.45
C VAL A 141 -11.94 9.00 -2.40
N GLU A 142 -12.04 8.62 -1.13
CA GLU A 142 -11.60 9.39 0.03
C GLU A 142 -10.53 8.64 0.80
N ASN A 143 -9.44 9.31 1.18
CA ASN A 143 -8.54 8.81 2.20
C ASN A 143 -9.18 9.02 3.57
N THR A 144 -9.74 7.95 4.15
CA THR A 144 -10.40 7.95 5.47
C THR A 144 -9.44 7.61 6.60
N GLY A 145 -8.16 7.35 6.26
CA GLY A 145 -7.09 7.11 7.22
C GLY A 145 -6.48 8.39 7.77
N LEU A 146 -5.49 8.20 8.63
CA LEU A 146 -4.72 9.29 9.24
C LEU A 146 -3.35 9.49 8.58
N VAL A 147 -2.97 8.63 7.64
CA VAL A 147 -1.70 8.67 6.93
C VAL A 147 -1.91 8.91 5.44
N PRO A 148 -0.94 9.53 4.75
CA PRO A 148 -0.99 9.65 3.29
C PRO A 148 -1.03 8.27 2.63
N ILE A 149 -1.81 8.11 1.56
CA ILE A 149 -1.83 6.89 0.76
C ILE A 149 -1.20 7.15 -0.60
N ARG A 150 -0.22 6.34 -0.96
CA ARG A 150 0.48 6.45 -2.24
C ARG A 150 -0.40 5.88 -3.36
N THR A 151 -0.38 6.54 -4.51
CA THR A 151 -1.01 6.03 -5.73
C THR A 151 -0.02 5.96 -6.89
N ALA A 152 -0.28 5.08 -7.82
CA ALA A 152 0.50 4.90 -9.04
C ALA A 152 -0.35 4.17 -10.10
N GLY A 153 0.02 4.31 -11.35
CA GLY A 153 -0.57 3.53 -12.44
C GLY A 153 -1.09 4.41 -13.56
N PRO A 154 -1.93 3.88 -14.43
CA PRO A 154 -2.58 4.70 -15.44
C PRO A 154 -3.35 5.82 -14.78
N ASP A 155 -3.17 7.04 -15.27
CA ASP A 155 -3.85 8.21 -14.71
C ASP A 155 -5.38 8.09 -14.81
N SER A 156 -6.08 8.74 -13.88
CA SER A 156 -7.52 8.96 -14.02
C SER A 156 -7.85 9.53 -15.41
N GLY A 157 -8.87 8.98 -16.06
CA GLY A 157 -9.23 9.30 -17.45
C GLY A 157 -8.60 8.39 -18.50
N THR A 158 -7.68 7.49 -18.15
CA THR A 158 -7.09 6.55 -19.11
C THR A 158 -8.15 5.69 -19.78
N HIS A 159 -7.97 5.47 -21.08
CA HIS A 159 -8.81 4.62 -21.92
C HIS A 159 -8.20 3.23 -22.06
N TYR A 160 -9.02 2.19 -21.82
CA TYR A 160 -8.71 0.79 -22.10
C TYR A 160 -9.57 0.27 -23.26
N ARG A 161 -9.11 -0.80 -23.86
CA ARG A 161 -9.93 -1.70 -24.68
C ARG A 161 -10.19 -2.97 -23.87
N SER A 162 -11.31 -3.65 -24.11
CA SER A 162 -11.68 -4.86 -23.35
C SER A 162 -10.71 -6.05 -23.53
N ASP A 163 -9.86 -6.03 -24.59
CA ASP A 163 -8.77 -6.98 -24.83
C ASP A 163 -7.43 -6.58 -24.13
N GLN A 164 -7.41 -5.52 -23.33
CA GLN A 164 -6.25 -5.02 -22.60
C GLN A 164 -6.40 -5.24 -21.09
N ASN A 165 -5.30 -5.02 -20.37
CA ASN A 165 -5.27 -4.91 -18.92
C ASN A 165 -4.16 -3.94 -18.49
N PHE A 166 -4.01 -3.67 -17.20
CA PHE A 166 -3.01 -2.73 -16.69
C PHE A 166 -1.57 -3.09 -17.11
N ASN A 167 -1.21 -4.36 -17.23
CA ASN A 167 0.12 -4.77 -17.68
C ASN A 167 0.36 -4.44 -19.16
N THR A 168 -0.67 -4.49 -20.01
CA THR A 168 -0.53 -4.17 -21.45
C THR A 168 -0.34 -2.68 -21.69
N LEU A 169 -0.57 -1.84 -20.67
CA LEU A 169 -0.30 -0.41 -20.66
C LEU A 169 1.01 -0.05 -19.92
N ASP A 170 1.88 -1.05 -19.67
CA ASP A 170 3.13 -0.90 -18.92
C ASP A 170 2.94 -0.36 -17.49
N ALA A 171 1.73 -0.48 -16.94
CA ALA A 171 1.37 -0.03 -15.61
C ALA A 171 1.39 -1.18 -14.61
N PHE A 172 2.54 -1.84 -14.52
CA PHE A 172 2.76 -2.99 -13.64
C PHE A 172 2.36 -2.72 -12.19
N GLN A 173 2.19 -3.79 -11.41
CA GLN A 173 1.97 -3.70 -9.97
C GLN A 173 3.07 -2.85 -9.32
N SER A 174 2.65 -2.03 -8.38
CA SER A 174 3.54 -1.15 -7.61
C SER A 174 3.24 -1.36 -6.12
N PRO A 175 4.04 -2.20 -5.43
CA PRO A 175 3.77 -2.55 -4.02
C PRO A 175 3.46 -1.33 -3.17
N GLY A 176 2.38 -1.40 -2.39
CA GLY A 176 1.91 -0.32 -1.53
C GLY A 176 1.17 0.84 -2.23
N ALA A 177 0.98 0.81 -3.55
CA ALA A 177 0.16 1.81 -4.23
C ALA A 177 -1.32 1.48 -4.17
N TRP A 178 -2.15 2.51 -3.99
CA TRP A 178 -3.61 2.39 -4.08
C TRP A 178 -4.10 2.70 -5.48
N ARG A 179 -5.08 1.89 -5.95
CA ARG A 179 -5.71 2.02 -7.26
C ARG A 179 -7.21 1.74 -7.17
N VAL A 180 -7.96 2.38 -8.06
CA VAL A 180 -9.30 1.91 -8.43
C VAL A 180 -9.15 0.81 -9.46
N GLY A 181 -9.87 -0.30 -9.27
CA GLY A 181 -9.98 -1.37 -10.25
C GLY A 181 -11.40 -1.52 -10.75
N ILE A 182 -11.54 -1.89 -12.03
CA ILE A 182 -12.79 -2.39 -12.60
C ILE A 182 -12.59 -3.85 -12.98
N ASP A 183 -13.52 -4.68 -12.52
CA ASP A 183 -13.61 -6.11 -12.84
C ASP A 183 -14.94 -6.44 -13.47
N TYR A 184 -15.09 -7.67 -13.95
CA TYR A 184 -16.29 -8.13 -14.63
C TYR A 184 -16.58 -9.59 -14.37
N GLU A 185 -17.84 -9.96 -14.54
CA GLU A 185 -18.34 -11.31 -14.31
C GLU A 185 -17.71 -12.32 -15.28
N GLY A 186 -17.15 -13.40 -14.72
CA GLY A 186 -16.50 -14.44 -15.50
C GLY A 186 -15.08 -14.10 -15.96
N ASN A 187 -14.44 -13.08 -15.39
CA ASN A 187 -13.04 -12.74 -15.66
C ASN A 187 -12.12 -13.97 -15.42
N PRO A 188 -11.42 -14.47 -16.46
CA PRO A 188 -10.53 -15.63 -16.32
C PRO A 188 -9.10 -15.28 -15.93
N SER A 189 -8.79 -13.99 -15.78
CA SER A 189 -7.45 -13.43 -15.62
C SER A 189 -7.20 -12.91 -14.21
N TYR A 190 -6.40 -11.85 -14.09
CA TYR A 190 -6.13 -11.17 -12.84
C TYR A 190 -7.41 -10.51 -12.30
N ALA A 191 -7.60 -10.54 -10.99
CA ALA A 191 -8.63 -9.71 -10.37
C ALA A 191 -8.39 -8.24 -10.72
N TYR A 192 -9.45 -7.53 -11.10
CA TYR A 192 -9.41 -6.14 -11.53
C TYR A 192 -8.39 -5.89 -12.65
N PRO A 193 -8.67 -6.37 -13.88
CA PRO A 193 -7.75 -6.23 -15.00
C PRO A 193 -7.56 -4.78 -15.46
N TYR A 194 -8.55 -3.92 -15.24
CA TYR A 194 -8.48 -2.50 -15.55
C TYR A 194 -8.25 -1.72 -14.27
N ARG A 195 -7.15 -0.95 -14.20
CA ARG A 195 -6.74 -0.24 -12.98
C ARG A 195 -6.37 1.20 -13.30
N TRP A 196 -6.74 2.12 -12.40
CA TRP A 196 -6.41 3.53 -12.47
C TRP A 196 -5.83 4.01 -11.15
N GLY A 197 -4.87 4.93 -11.21
CA GLY A 197 -4.41 5.69 -10.05
C GLY A 197 -5.52 6.57 -9.48
N LEU A 198 -5.36 7.00 -8.25
CA LEU A 198 -6.32 7.85 -7.55
C LEU A 198 -6.16 9.31 -8.01
N GLY A 199 -7.19 9.87 -8.67
CA GLY A 199 -7.22 11.25 -9.09
C GLY A 199 -6.23 11.62 -10.21
N HIS A 200 -6.02 12.92 -10.40
CA HIS A 200 -5.04 13.47 -11.31
C HIS A 200 -3.79 13.92 -10.54
N MET A 201 -2.61 13.88 -11.17
CA MET A 201 -1.34 14.22 -10.52
C MET A 201 -1.29 15.63 -9.93
N ASP A 202 -2.01 16.60 -10.51
CA ASP A 202 -2.09 17.99 -10.04
C ASP A 202 -3.00 18.17 -8.82
N GLU A 203 -3.82 17.17 -8.49
CA GLU A 203 -4.66 17.13 -7.29
C GLU A 203 -3.94 16.49 -6.09
N LEU A 204 -2.80 15.84 -6.31
CA LEU A 204 -2.10 15.01 -5.34
C LEU A 204 -0.85 15.71 -4.80
N GLU A 205 -0.48 15.37 -3.56
CA GLU A 205 0.82 15.78 -3.02
C GLU A 205 1.94 14.97 -3.66
N SER A 206 2.97 15.66 -4.18
CA SER A 206 4.16 15.01 -4.72
C SER A 206 5.28 14.99 -3.68
N ARG A 207 5.94 13.83 -3.54
CA ARG A 207 7.09 13.63 -2.65
C ARG A 207 8.24 12.99 -3.41
N VAL A 208 9.46 13.42 -3.11
CA VAL A 208 10.68 12.82 -3.67
C VAL A 208 11.30 11.91 -2.63
N ILE A 209 11.34 10.61 -2.91
CA ILE A 209 11.95 9.58 -2.06
C ILE A 209 12.99 8.85 -2.89
N ASP A 210 14.23 8.77 -2.42
CA ASP A 210 15.36 8.15 -3.11
C ASP A 210 15.55 8.65 -4.57
N GLY A 211 15.27 9.96 -4.81
CA GLY A 211 15.42 10.60 -6.11
C GLY A 211 14.28 10.31 -7.11
N GLN A 212 13.22 9.62 -6.68
CA GLN A 212 12.01 9.37 -7.48
C GLN A 212 10.83 10.15 -6.93
N THR A 213 9.96 10.64 -7.80
CA THR A 213 8.73 11.35 -7.41
C THR A 213 7.57 10.36 -7.27
N PHE A 214 6.86 10.44 -6.16
CA PHE A 214 5.66 9.68 -5.84
C PHE A 214 4.51 10.63 -5.53
N TYR A 215 3.27 10.16 -5.73
CA TYR A 215 2.05 10.93 -5.55
C TYR A 215 1.19 10.34 -4.45
N TYR A 216 0.63 11.22 -3.62
CA TYR A 216 -0.10 10.84 -2.41
C TYR A 216 -1.45 11.55 -2.32
N LEU A 217 -2.47 10.78 -1.95
CA LEU A 217 -3.76 11.31 -1.50
C LEU A 217 -3.67 11.52 0.02
N MET A 218 -3.81 12.78 0.45
CA MET A 218 -3.64 13.15 1.86
C MET A 218 -4.85 12.74 2.70
N PRO A 219 -4.70 12.59 4.03
CA PRO A 219 -5.82 12.35 4.94
C PRO A 219 -7.01 13.31 4.73
N ALA A 220 -8.23 12.77 4.71
CA ALA A 220 -9.49 13.47 4.45
C ALA A 220 -9.61 14.10 3.04
N GLN A 221 -8.63 13.92 2.17
CA GLN A 221 -8.73 14.38 0.78
C GLN A 221 -9.63 13.42 -0.02
N ARG A 222 -10.40 14.01 -0.95
CA ARG A 222 -11.24 13.31 -1.93
C ARG A 222 -10.76 13.60 -3.33
N VAL A 223 -10.81 12.59 -4.19
CA VAL A 223 -10.52 12.70 -5.62
C VAL A 223 -11.56 11.96 -6.43
N ILE A 224 -11.79 12.46 -7.65
CA ILE A 224 -12.64 11.78 -8.62
C ILE A 224 -11.75 10.91 -9.50
N VAL A 225 -12.13 9.65 -9.66
CA VAL A 225 -11.50 8.73 -10.58
C VAL A 225 -12.45 8.41 -11.71
N THR A 226 -12.00 8.59 -12.93
CA THR A 226 -12.74 8.28 -14.15
C THR A 226 -11.93 7.34 -15.03
N GLY A 227 -12.61 6.68 -15.94
CA GLY A 227 -11.96 5.87 -16.96
C GLY A 227 -12.96 5.37 -17.99
N THR A 228 -12.44 4.81 -19.06
CA THR A 228 -13.25 4.26 -20.13
C THR A 228 -12.71 2.92 -20.61
N ILE A 229 -13.62 2.03 -21.03
CA ILE A 229 -13.29 0.73 -21.61
C ILE A 229 -14.07 0.59 -22.91
N GLU A 230 -13.40 0.55 -24.06
CA GLU A 230 -14.02 0.19 -25.34
C GLU A 230 -14.27 -1.31 -25.36
N ILE A 231 -15.53 -1.71 -25.55
CA ILE A 231 -15.94 -3.12 -25.59
C ILE A 231 -15.72 -3.67 -26.99
N VAL A 232 -14.49 -4.07 -27.30
CA VAL A 232 -14.12 -4.61 -28.64
C VAL A 232 -14.44 -6.08 -28.78
N GLU A 233 -14.56 -6.80 -27.67
CA GLU A 233 -14.98 -8.20 -27.59
C GLU A 233 -15.75 -8.42 -26.29
N VAL A 234 -16.60 -9.43 -26.23
CA VAL A 234 -17.31 -9.81 -25.02
C VAL A 234 -16.29 -10.42 -24.04
N PRO A 235 -16.01 -9.77 -22.88
CA PRO A 235 -14.95 -10.20 -21.98
C PRO A 235 -15.14 -11.61 -21.42
N ALA A 236 -16.41 -12.09 -21.33
CA ALA A 236 -16.77 -13.43 -20.86
C ALA A 236 -17.58 -14.15 -21.94
N ALA A 237 -16.91 -14.90 -22.80
CA ALA A 237 -17.48 -15.55 -24.00
C ALA A 237 -18.66 -16.51 -23.75
N SER A 238 -19.02 -16.83 -22.51
CA SER A 238 -20.13 -17.72 -22.15
C SER A 238 -21.41 -17.00 -21.74
N LYS A 239 -21.47 -15.65 -21.82
CA LYS A 239 -22.62 -14.85 -21.37
C LYS A 239 -23.02 -13.81 -22.40
N ASP A 240 -24.31 -13.62 -22.53
CA ASP A 240 -24.88 -12.56 -23.39
C ASP A 240 -24.84 -11.19 -22.69
N VAL A 241 -24.79 -11.18 -21.36
CA VAL A 241 -24.72 -9.99 -20.51
C VAL A 241 -23.64 -10.20 -19.47
N VAL A 242 -22.78 -9.21 -19.27
CA VAL A 242 -21.66 -9.23 -18.33
C VAL A 242 -21.79 -8.04 -17.39
N ASN A 243 -21.82 -8.32 -16.08
CA ASN A 243 -21.83 -7.28 -15.06
C ASN A 243 -20.42 -6.79 -14.80
N PHE A 244 -20.27 -5.48 -14.63
CA PHE A 244 -19.04 -4.80 -14.21
C PHE A 244 -19.21 -4.21 -12.82
N TRP A 245 -18.13 -4.15 -12.06
CA TRP A 245 -18.09 -3.53 -10.73
C TRP A 245 -16.75 -2.87 -10.47
N ALA A 246 -16.73 -1.94 -9.52
CA ALA A 246 -15.51 -1.29 -9.06
C ALA A 246 -15.01 -1.89 -7.73
N GLY A 247 -13.73 -1.68 -7.44
CA GLY A 247 -13.11 -2.00 -6.16
C GLY A 247 -11.89 -1.12 -5.89
N LEU A 248 -11.42 -1.14 -4.64
CA LEU A 248 -10.16 -0.55 -4.23
C LEU A 248 -9.11 -1.63 -4.04
N ILE A 249 -7.92 -1.36 -4.53
CA ILE A 249 -6.77 -2.25 -4.49
C ILE A 249 -5.62 -1.52 -3.80
N HIS A 250 -5.11 -2.11 -2.73
CA HIS A 250 -3.82 -1.76 -2.14
C HIS A 250 -2.81 -2.78 -2.66
N GLU A 251 -2.02 -2.39 -3.65
CA GLU A 251 -1.18 -3.31 -4.45
C GLU A 251 -0.23 -4.13 -3.58
N GLU A 252 -0.29 -5.45 -3.75
CA GLU A 252 0.49 -6.46 -3.00
C GLU A 252 0.25 -6.45 -1.47
N VAL A 253 -0.73 -5.70 -0.99
CA VAL A 253 -1.16 -5.70 0.41
C VAL A 253 -2.53 -6.36 0.54
N ARG A 254 -3.56 -5.81 -0.11
CA ARG A 254 -4.92 -6.37 -0.10
C ARG A 254 -5.82 -5.78 -1.18
N ILE A 255 -6.95 -6.47 -1.46
CA ILE A 255 -8.16 -5.86 -2.01
C ILE A 255 -9.00 -5.45 -0.80
N ASP A 256 -9.54 -4.24 -0.79
CA ASP A 256 -10.32 -3.76 0.35
C ASP A 256 -11.67 -4.48 0.40
N PRO A 257 -11.97 -5.26 1.46
CA PRO A 257 -13.17 -6.07 1.53
C PRO A 257 -14.46 -5.24 1.66
N PHE A 258 -14.38 -3.95 2.00
CA PHE A 258 -15.54 -3.06 2.08
C PHE A 258 -15.84 -2.34 0.77
N ASN A 259 -14.87 -2.29 -0.15
CA ASN A 259 -14.96 -1.65 -1.45
C ASN A 259 -14.69 -2.63 -2.59
N ASP A 260 -14.94 -3.91 -2.37
CA ASP A 260 -15.00 -4.94 -3.39
C ASP A 260 -16.44 -5.10 -3.86
N PHE A 261 -16.66 -5.24 -5.17
CA PHE A 261 -18.00 -5.33 -5.79
C PHE A 261 -18.90 -4.11 -5.56
N VAL A 262 -18.37 -2.91 -5.71
CA VAL A 262 -19.15 -1.67 -5.58
C VAL A 262 -20.03 -1.48 -6.81
N ASP A 263 -21.34 -1.35 -6.56
CA ASP A 263 -22.39 -1.10 -7.55
C ASP A 263 -22.25 -1.92 -8.85
N PRO A 264 -22.41 -3.27 -8.82
CA PRO A 264 -22.37 -4.07 -10.02
C PRO A 264 -23.43 -3.62 -11.02
N GLN A 265 -23.04 -3.40 -12.27
CA GLN A 265 -23.89 -2.94 -13.36
C GLN A 265 -23.87 -3.95 -14.52
N GLU A 266 -25.01 -4.11 -15.22
CA GLU A 266 -25.16 -4.97 -16.39
C GLU A 266 -24.69 -4.30 -17.69
#